data_6e610b85dc45a7e4cea117f09b8a2817
#
_entry.id   6e610b85dc45a7e4cea117f09b8a2817
#
_cell.length_a   1.000
_cell.length_b   1.000
_cell.length_c   1.000
_cell.angle_alpha   90.00
_cell.angle_beta   90.00
_cell.angle_gamma   90.00
#
_symmetry.space_group_name_H-M   'P 1'
#
loop_
_entity.id
_entity.type
_entity.pdbx_description
1 polymer ?
#
loop_
_entity_poly.entity_id
_entity_poly.type
_entity_poly.pdbx_seq_one_letter_code
_entity_poly.pdbx_strand_id
1 'polypeptide(L)'
;MLKYTTTKPRVYIESTVISYLVARPSDNPILAARQKASQRLWEDYADRFEFVISQVVLAEIQQGDVRAAQQRIEMVSPLTVLENLPEIDILVQKLLDSGAVPRNSRPDAQHIAISTVHSVEYLVSWNYKHIVNEHKREHIKQICQEAGFQPTTICTPTQLMEDTQMKETPEKHPDFDPETYTDPILEECYRIKAEISAQFKTQAEFSAYLKALEEEGKRNGLKYVSYYDPSKRLPVEKSGDND
;
A
#
# COMPACT_ATOMS: atom_id res chain seq x y z
N MET A 1 -11.49 -25.60 -26.93
CA MET A 1 -11.73 -25.30 -25.54
C MET A 1 -10.68 -24.28 -25.10
N LEU A 2 -11.00 -22.99 -25.15
CA LEU A 2 -10.12 -21.90 -24.71
C LEU A 2 -10.01 -22.01 -23.17
N LYS A 3 -8.83 -22.35 -22.68
CA LYS A 3 -8.51 -22.23 -21.25
C LYS A 3 -8.45 -20.74 -20.94
N TYR A 4 -9.50 -20.18 -20.36
CA TYR A 4 -9.43 -18.90 -19.68
C TYR A 4 -8.51 -19.10 -18.47
N THR A 5 -7.24 -18.77 -18.61
CA THR A 5 -6.39 -18.56 -17.47
C THR A 5 -6.84 -17.24 -16.84
N THR A 6 -7.76 -17.32 -15.89
CA THR A 6 -8.07 -16.18 -15.04
C THR A 6 -6.81 -15.86 -14.24
N THR A 7 -6.14 -14.77 -14.62
CA THR A 7 -5.02 -14.26 -13.83
C THR A 7 -5.55 -13.90 -12.44
N LYS A 8 -4.84 -14.34 -11.38
CA LYS A 8 -5.20 -13.97 -10.01
C LYS A 8 -5.22 -12.45 -9.88
N PRO A 9 -6.21 -11.86 -9.17
CA PRO A 9 -6.16 -10.43 -8.86
C PRO A 9 -4.89 -10.10 -8.07
N ARG A 10 -4.26 -8.95 -8.40
CA ARG A 10 -3.08 -8.47 -7.70
C ARG A 10 -3.47 -7.68 -6.47
N VAL A 11 -2.74 -7.93 -5.39
CA VAL A 11 -2.92 -7.25 -4.11
C VAL A 11 -1.58 -6.64 -3.69
N TYR A 12 -1.55 -5.32 -3.63
CA TYR A 12 -0.41 -4.59 -3.09
C TYR A 12 -0.46 -4.63 -1.56
N ILE A 13 0.56 -5.23 -0.96
CA ILE A 13 0.69 -5.36 0.49
C ILE A 13 1.53 -4.20 1.04
N GLU A 14 0.88 -3.32 1.80
CA GLU A 14 1.51 -2.17 2.41
C GLU A 14 2.22 -2.57 3.74
N SER A 15 3.22 -1.82 4.14
CA SER A 15 4.14 -2.15 5.25
C SER A 15 3.48 -2.40 6.60
N THR A 16 2.32 -1.79 6.87
CA THR A 16 1.58 -2.03 8.11
C THR A 16 1.08 -3.47 8.21
N VAL A 17 0.61 -4.05 7.10
CA VAL A 17 0.16 -5.46 7.07
C VAL A 17 1.31 -6.39 7.42
N ILE A 18 2.49 -6.16 6.84
CA ILE A 18 3.70 -6.95 7.08
C ILE A 18 4.16 -6.79 8.55
N SER A 19 4.04 -5.58 9.10
CA SER A 19 4.40 -5.31 10.49
C SER A 19 3.50 -6.07 11.47
N TYR A 20 2.20 -6.20 11.19
CA TYR A 20 1.30 -7.01 11.99
C TYR A 20 1.59 -8.52 11.90
N LEU A 21 2.07 -9.01 10.74
CA LEU A 21 2.41 -10.42 10.56
C LEU A 21 3.56 -10.88 11.45
N VAL A 22 4.57 -10.01 11.68
CA VAL A 22 5.77 -10.37 12.48
C VAL A 22 5.72 -9.85 13.91
N ALA A 23 4.73 -9.04 14.27
CA ALA A 23 4.59 -8.50 15.60
C ALA A 23 4.33 -9.61 16.61
N ARG A 24 4.87 -9.44 17.84
CA ARG A 24 4.57 -10.36 18.95
C ARG A 24 3.07 -10.42 19.19
N PRO A 25 2.52 -11.60 19.55
CA PRO A 25 1.12 -11.72 19.91
C PRO A 25 0.72 -10.69 20.96
N SER A 26 -0.43 -10.08 20.80
CA SER A 26 -0.92 -9.03 21.68
C SER A 26 -2.13 -9.53 22.47
N ASP A 27 -2.16 -9.18 23.77
CA ASP A 27 -3.34 -9.41 24.62
C ASP A 27 -4.44 -8.37 24.39
N ASN A 28 -4.13 -7.27 23.66
CA ASN A 28 -5.13 -6.29 23.27
C ASN A 28 -6.01 -6.90 22.15
N PRO A 29 -7.34 -7.01 22.35
CA PRO A 29 -8.22 -7.72 21.43
C PRO A 29 -8.25 -7.11 20.02
N ILE A 30 -8.08 -5.80 19.89
CA ILE A 30 -8.07 -5.12 18.58
C ILE A 30 -6.77 -5.44 17.82
N LEU A 31 -5.63 -5.35 18.50
CA LEU A 31 -4.33 -5.72 17.92
C LEU A 31 -4.31 -7.19 17.52
N ALA A 32 -4.78 -8.08 18.42
CA ALA A 32 -4.88 -9.50 18.15
C ALA A 32 -5.79 -9.80 16.93
N ALA A 33 -6.92 -9.09 16.81
CA ALA A 33 -7.81 -9.24 15.65
C ALA A 33 -7.13 -8.81 14.34
N ARG A 34 -6.39 -7.69 14.33
CA ARG A 34 -5.62 -7.24 13.17
C ARG A 34 -4.48 -8.21 12.81
N GLN A 35 -3.76 -8.72 13.81
CA GLN A 35 -2.75 -9.76 13.61
C GLN A 35 -3.36 -11.00 12.97
N LYS A 36 -4.44 -11.52 13.54
CA LYS A 36 -5.16 -12.68 13.01
C LYS A 36 -5.67 -12.45 11.58
N ALA A 37 -6.24 -11.27 11.28
CA ALA A 37 -6.71 -10.95 9.94
C ALA A 37 -5.56 -10.87 8.94
N SER A 38 -4.41 -10.28 9.31
CA SER A 38 -3.21 -10.26 8.47
C SER A 38 -2.68 -11.66 8.20
N GLN A 39 -2.62 -12.53 9.24
CA GLN A 39 -2.20 -13.93 9.12
C GLN A 39 -3.14 -14.72 8.20
N ARG A 40 -4.46 -14.61 8.40
CA ARG A 40 -5.45 -15.28 7.54
C ARG A 40 -5.30 -14.85 6.07
N LEU A 41 -5.14 -13.56 5.80
CA LEU A 41 -4.92 -13.08 4.43
C LEU A 41 -3.66 -13.72 3.83
N TRP A 42 -2.58 -13.77 4.60
CA TRP A 42 -1.30 -14.28 4.15
C TRP A 42 -1.27 -15.80 3.93
N GLU A 43 -1.89 -16.57 4.84
CA GLU A 43 -1.82 -18.03 4.86
C GLU A 43 -2.96 -18.67 4.04
N ASP A 44 -4.21 -18.19 4.22
CA ASP A 44 -5.39 -18.85 3.66
C ASP A 44 -5.79 -18.32 2.27
N TYR A 45 -5.29 -17.12 1.89
CA TYR A 45 -5.70 -16.45 0.65
C TYR A 45 -4.56 -16.29 -0.38
N ALA A 46 -3.33 -16.69 -0.08
CA ALA A 46 -2.19 -16.61 -1.00
C ALA A 46 -2.45 -17.30 -2.35
N ASP A 47 -3.25 -18.38 -2.33
CA ASP A 47 -3.61 -19.09 -3.57
C ASP A 47 -4.64 -18.35 -4.42
N ARG A 48 -5.36 -17.37 -3.88
CA ARG A 48 -6.40 -16.60 -4.58
C ARG A 48 -5.86 -15.33 -5.22
N PHE A 49 -4.77 -14.78 -4.69
CA PHE A 49 -4.19 -13.50 -5.07
C PHE A 49 -2.75 -13.62 -5.53
N GLU A 50 -2.29 -12.66 -6.29
CA GLU A 50 -0.88 -12.38 -6.54
C GLU A 50 -0.47 -11.21 -5.64
N PHE A 51 0.27 -11.49 -4.55
CA PHE A 51 0.78 -10.46 -3.66
C PHE A 51 1.98 -9.77 -4.26
N VAL A 52 1.96 -8.44 -4.26
CA VAL A 52 3.04 -7.59 -4.77
C VAL A 52 3.40 -6.52 -3.76
N ILE A 53 4.64 -6.07 -3.78
CA ILE A 53 5.17 -4.99 -2.97
C ILE A 53 5.91 -3.99 -3.86
N SER A 54 6.53 -2.98 -3.24
CA SER A 54 7.35 -2.01 -3.95
C SER A 54 8.61 -1.65 -3.17
N GLN A 55 9.49 -0.87 -3.79
CA GLN A 55 10.71 -0.39 -3.15
C GLN A 55 10.43 0.47 -1.90
N VAL A 56 9.33 1.23 -1.86
CA VAL A 56 8.96 1.99 -0.67
C VAL A 56 8.57 1.07 0.50
N VAL A 57 7.90 -0.05 0.24
CA VAL A 57 7.62 -1.07 1.27
C VAL A 57 8.92 -1.63 1.83
N LEU A 58 9.86 -2.00 0.97
CA LEU A 58 11.17 -2.52 1.40
C LEU A 58 11.95 -1.49 2.23
N ALA A 59 11.93 -0.19 1.83
CA ALA A 59 12.56 0.88 2.57
C ALA A 59 11.97 1.07 3.97
N GLU A 60 10.65 0.88 4.13
CA GLU A 60 9.97 1.00 5.42
C GLU A 60 10.20 -0.21 6.33
N ILE A 61 10.04 -1.43 5.82
CA ILE A 61 10.09 -2.65 6.63
C ILE A 61 11.50 -3.02 7.12
N GLN A 62 12.54 -2.46 6.52
CA GLN A 62 13.92 -2.63 6.97
C GLN A 62 14.31 -1.71 8.14
N GLN A 63 13.43 -0.74 8.51
CA GLN A 63 13.67 0.17 9.63
C GLN A 63 13.19 -0.41 10.96
N GLY A 64 13.53 0.26 12.06
CA GLY A 64 13.10 -0.11 13.40
C GLY A 64 13.97 -1.20 14.05
N ASP A 65 13.35 -2.08 14.84
CA ASP A 65 14.04 -3.19 15.50
C ASP A 65 14.69 -4.14 14.48
N VAL A 66 15.98 -4.38 14.63
CA VAL A 66 16.79 -5.15 13.66
C VAL A 66 16.25 -6.57 13.44
N ARG A 67 15.81 -7.24 14.52
CA ARG A 67 15.29 -8.61 14.43
C ARG A 67 13.93 -8.64 13.72
N ALA A 68 13.06 -7.70 14.06
CA ALA A 68 11.76 -7.57 13.40
C ALA A 68 11.92 -7.17 11.92
N ALA A 69 12.87 -6.27 11.60
CA ALA A 69 13.20 -5.90 10.22
C ALA A 69 13.66 -7.11 9.41
N GLN A 70 14.56 -7.94 9.95
CA GLN A 70 15.01 -9.17 9.31
C GLN A 70 13.83 -10.12 9.02
N GLN A 71 12.95 -10.35 9.99
CA GLN A 71 11.77 -11.21 9.82
C GLN A 71 10.83 -10.68 8.74
N ARG A 72 10.60 -9.35 8.68
CA ARG A 72 9.77 -8.73 7.65
C ARG A 72 10.36 -8.90 6.24
N ILE A 73 11.67 -8.69 6.10
CA ILE A 73 12.37 -8.89 4.81
C ILE A 73 12.31 -10.36 4.36
N GLU A 74 12.58 -11.31 5.26
CA GLU A 74 12.49 -12.75 4.95
C GLU A 74 11.09 -13.13 4.48
N MET A 75 10.04 -12.62 5.15
CA MET A 75 8.65 -12.91 4.80
C MET A 75 8.27 -12.43 3.40
N VAL A 76 8.75 -11.27 2.98
CA VAL A 76 8.40 -10.69 1.66
C VAL A 76 9.36 -11.09 0.55
N SER A 77 10.46 -11.79 0.86
CA SER A 77 11.50 -12.15 -0.10
C SER A 77 10.99 -12.91 -1.35
N PRO A 78 9.92 -13.74 -1.29
CA PRO A 78 9.41 -14.42 -2.47
C PRO A 78 8.49 -13.52 -3.33
N LEU A 79 8.12 -12.33 -2.86
CA LEU A 79 7.14 -11.48 -3.54
C LEU A 79 7.77 -10.72 -4.71
N THR A 80 6.95 -10.44 -5.69
CA THR A 80 7.30 -9.55 -6.82
C THR A 80 7.33 -8.10 -6.36
N VAL A 81 8.38 -7.36 -6.75
CA VAL A 81 8.54 -5.94 -6.47
C VAL A 81 8.14 -5.13 -7.70
N LEU A 82 7.26 -4.14 -7.52
CA LEU A 82 6.84 -3.23 -8.59
C LEU A 82 7.92 -2.19 -8.87
N GLU A 83 8.17 -1.92 -10.17
CA GLU A 83 9.13 -0.90 -10.63
C GLU A 83 8.68 0.52 -10.27
N ASN A 84 9.64 1.41 -10.07
CA ASN A 84 9.39 2.83 -9.89
C ASN A 84 9.37 3.54 -11.25
N LEU A 85 8.18 3.99 -11.70
CA LEU A 85 7.95 4.60 -13.00
C LEU A 85 7.78 6.12 -12.88
N PRO A 86 8.13 6.91 -13.93
CA PRO A 86 7.94 8.36 -13.93
C PRO A 86 6.50 8.81 -13.68
N GLU A 87 5.52 8.04 -14.14
CA GLU A 87 4.09 8.30 -13.96
C GLU A 87 3.68 8.29 -12.48
N ILE A 88 4.38 7.51 -11.66
CA ILE A 88 4.16 7.46 -10.21
C ILE A 88 4.47 8.81 -9.58
N ASP A 89 5.59 9.44 -9.94
CA ASP A 89 5.97 10.74 -9.39
C ASP A 89 4.96 11.84 -9.74
N ILE A 90 4.43 11.81 -10.95
CA ILE A 90 3.39 12.72 -11.40
C ILE A 90 2.13 12.55 -10.54
N LEU A 91 1.70 11.31 -10.30
CA LEU A 91 0.51 11.04 -9.48
C LEU A 91 0.75 11.37 -8.00
N VAL A 92 1.92 11.04 -7.46
CA VAL A 92 2.29 11.42 -6.07
C VAL A 92 2.19 12.93 -5.89
N GLN A 93 2.76 13.72 -6.82
CA GLN A 93 2.71 15.16 -6.72
C GLN A 93 1.26 15.69 -6.72
N LYS A 94 0.40 15.16 -7.57
CA LYS A 94 -1.03 15.51 -7.61
C LYS A 94 -1.75 15.17 -6.29
N LEU A 95 -1.50 13.99 -5.71
CA LEU A 95 -2.08 13.58 -4.43
C LEU A 95 -1.65 14.49 -3.26
N LEU A 96 -0.40 14.93 -3.26
CA LEU A 96 0.14 15.84 -2.23
C LEU A 96 -0.38 17.28 -2.42
N ASP A 97 -0.41 17.79 -3.65
CA ASP A 97 -0.83 19.16 -3.96
C ASP A 97 -2.34 19.38 -3.77
N SER A 98 -3.16 18.37 -4.05
CA SER A 98 -4.61 18.41 -3.79
C SER A 98 -4.96 18.32 -2.30
N GLY A 99 -4.01 17.92 -1.43
CA GLY A 99 -4.29 17.64 -0.02
C GLY A 99 -5.02 16.32 0.24
N ALA A 100 -5.21 15.47 -0.78
CA ALA A 100 -5.76 14.12 -0.62
C ALA A 100 -4.89 13.30 0.32
N VAL A 101 -3.55 13.47 0.22
CA VAL A 101 -2.57 12.96 1.16
C VAL A 101 -1.79 14.15 1.74
N PRO A 102 -1.51 14.20 3.06
CA PRO A 102 -0.71 15.28 3.65
C PRO A 102 0.69 15.36 3.04
N ARG A 103 1.22 16.58 2.87
CA ARG A 103 2.54 16.79 2.24
C ARG A 103 3.70 16.13 2.98
N ASN A 104 3.57 15.90 4.28
CA ASN A 104 4.56 15.19 5.10
C ASN A 104 4.39 13.66 5.09
N SER A 105 3.45 13.14 4.31
CA SER A 105 3.14 11.70 4.19
C SER A 105 3.44 11.18 2.78
N ARG A 106 4.61 11.57 2.22
CA ARG A 106 5.05 11.11 0.88
C ARG A 106 5.02 9.60 0.71
N PRO A 107 5.50 8.78 1.65
CA PRO A 107 5.42 7.32 1.51
C PRO A 107 3.99 6.82 1.29
N ASP A 108 3.00 7.41 1.98
CA ASP A 108 1.59 7.02 1.81
C ASP A 108 1.07 7.37 0.41
N ALA A 109 1.41 8.56 -0.10
CA ALA A 109 1.10 8.93 -1.49
C ALA A 109 1.79 8.01 -2.51
N GLN A 110 3.02 7.57 -2.21
CA GLN A 110 3.78 6.64 -3.05
C GLN A 110 3.08 5.27 -3.14
N HIS A 111 2.62 4.70 -2.02
CA HIS A 111 1.87 3.44 -2.03
C HIS A 111 0.61 3.51 -2.90
N ILE A 112 -0.16 4.60 -2.77
CA ILE A 112 -1.38 4.83 -3.57
C ILE A 112 -1.02 4.97 -5.05
N ALA A 113 -0.02 5.76 -5.37
CA ALA A 113 0.38 6.02 -6.75
C ALA A 113 0.95 4.76 -7.44
N ILE A 114 1.81 4.00 -6.76
CA ILE A 114 2.38 2.76 -7.30
C ILE A 114 1.28 1.75 -7.61
N SER A 115 0.40 1.45 -6.65
CA SER A 115 -0.67 0.49 -6.86
C SER A 115 -1.62 0.91 -8.00
N THR A 116 -1.91 2.21 -8.11
CA THR A 116 -2.77 2.78 -9.14
C THR A 116 -2.12 2.73 -10.53
N VAL A 117 -0.87 3.18 -10.69
CA VAL A 117 -0.16 3.22 -11.97
C VAL A 117 0.06 1.82 -12.53
N HIS A 118 0.38 0.85 -11.68
CA HIS A 118 0.52 -0.55 -12.07
C HIS A 118 -0.82 -1.28 -12.25
N SER A 119 -1.95 -0.59 -12.14
CA SER A 119 -3.29 -1.20 -12.26
C SER A 119 -3.44 -2.43 -11.35
N VAL A 120 -2.96 -2.31 -10.11
CA VAL A 120 -3.18 -3.32 -9.07
C VAL A 120 -4.60 -3.20 -8.57
N GLU A 121 -5.31 -4.31 -8.48
CA GLU A 121 -6.72 -4.32 -8.14
C GLU A 121 -6.99 -3.84 -6.71
N TYR A 122 -6.14 -4.24 -5.76
CA TYR A 122 -6.32 -3.93 -4.33
C TYR A 122 -5.04 -3.38 -3.70
N LEU A 123 -5.18 -2.31 -2.92
CA LEU A 123 -4.16 -1.82 -1.98
C LEU A 123 -4.63 -2.14 -0.56
N VAL A 124 -3.93 -3.04 0.11
CA VAL A 124 -4.29 -3.52 1.46
C VAL A 124 -3.38 -2.90 2.52
N SER A 125 -3.99 -2.27 3.53
CA SER A 125 -3.28 -1.54 4.57
C SER A 125 -4.08 -1.47 5.87
N TRP A 126 -3.40 -1.30 7.01
CA TRP A 126 -3.98 -0.89 8.29
C TRP A 126 -3.80 0.60 8.59
N ASN A 127 -3.26 1.36 7.65
CA ASN A 127 -3.03 2.80 7.81
C ASN A 127 -4.35 3.59 7.65
N TYR A 128 -5.14 3.66 8.72
CA TYR A 128 -6.40 4.42 8.75
C TYR A 128 -6.21 5.92 8.69
N LYS A 129 -5.01 6.40 9.02
CA LYS A 129 -4.74 7.83 9.08
C LYS A 129 -4.69 8.47 7.70
N HIS A 130 -4.02 7.80 6.74
CA HIS A 130 -3.75 8.41 5.44
C HIS A 130 -4.16 7.56 4.23
N ILE A 131 -4.21 6.23 4.35
CA ILE A 131 -4.50 5.32 3.22
C ILE A 131 -5.95 4.83 3.30
N VAL A 132 -6.31 4.07 4.34
CA VAL A 132 -7.66 3.51 4.52
C VAL A 132 -8.58 4.54 5.22
N ASN A 133 -8.56 5.78 4.78
CA ASN A 133 -9.33 6.85 5.37
C ASN A 133 -10.60 7.12 4.55
N GLU A 134 -11.76 6.73 5.08
CA GLU A 134 -13.05 6.85 4.40
C GLU A 134 -13.34 8.29 3.95
N HIS A 135 -12.99 9.30 4.76
CA HIS A 135 -13.22 10.71 4.42
C HIS A 135 -12.37 11.20 3.24
N LYS A 136 -11.25 10.51 2.97
CA LYS A 136 -10.32 10.87 1.89
C LYS A 136 -10.43 9.98 0.67
N ARG A 137 -11.05 8.81 0.80
CA ARG A 137 -11.11 7.77 -0.24
C ARG A 137 -11.65 8.30 -1.56
N GLU A 138 -12.79 9.03 -1.51
CA GLU A 138 -13.38 9.56 -2.75
C GLU A 138 -12.51 10.65 -3.38
N HIS A 139 -11.88 11.49 -2.57
CA HIS A 139 -10.94 12.51 -3.08
C HIS A 139 -9.70 11.85 -3.73
N ILE A 140 -9.11 10.84 -3.09
CA ILE A 140 -8.00 10.07 -3.68
C ILE A 140 -8.40 9.47 -5.02
N LYS A 141 -9.57 8.84 -5.08
CA LYS A 141 -10.13 8.23 -6.29
C LYS A 141 -10.30 9.27 -7.41
N GLN A 142 -10.87 10.42 -7.10
CA GLN A 142 -11.05 11.53 -8.05
C GLN A 142 -9.70 11.97 -8.62
N ILE A 143 -8.68 12.23 -7.78
CA ILE A 143 -7.35 12.66 -8.25
C ILE A 143 -6.70 11.62 -9.15
N CYS A 144 -6.83 10.33 -8.83
CA CYS A 144 -6.33 9.25 -9.70
C CYS A 144 -7.01 9.26 -11.06
N GLN A 145 -8.34 9.44 -11.11
CA GLN A 145 -9.11 9.50 -12.36
C GLN A 145 -8.76 10.74 -13.19
N GLU A 146 -8.65 11.92 -12.57
CA GLU A 146 -8.21 13.16 -13.23
C GLU A 146 -6.78 13.06 -13.76
N ALA A 147 -5.95 12.24 -13.14
CA ALA A 147 -4.62 11.90 -13.64
C ALA A 147 -4.65 10.87 -14.79
N GLY A 148 -5.81 10.34 -15.16
CA GLY A 148 -6.00 9.38 -16.24
C GLY A 148 -5.72 7.93 -15.82
N PHE A 149 -5.86 7.58 -14.53
CA PHE A 149 -5.67 6.22 -14.04
C PHE A 149 -6.95 5.64 -13.44
N GLN A 150 -7.14 4.33 -13.61
CA GLN A 150 -8.15 3.60 -12.86
C GLN A 150 -7.68 3.46 -11.41
N PRO A 151 -8.41 3.99 -10.42
CA PRO A 151 -8.00 3.90 -9.02
C PRO A 151 -7.94 2.46 -8.53
N THR A 152 -6.92 2.13 -7.74
CA THR A 152 -6.89 0.88 -6.96
C THR A 152 -7.98 0.88 -5.89
N THR A 153 -8.53 -0.28 -5.57
CA THR A 153 -9.44 -0.44 -4.43
C THR A 153 -8.64 -0.48 -3.13
N ILE A 154 -8.80 0.55 -2.28
CA ILE A 154 -8.12 0.63 -0.99
C ILE A 154 -8.99 -0.07 0.06
N CYS A 155 -8.43 -1.04 0.79
CA CYS A 155 -9.16 -1.80 1.80
C CYS A 155 -8.25 -2.31 2.93
N THR A 156 -8.85 -2.81 4.01
CA THR A 156 -8.15 -3.57 5.04
C THR A 156 -8.06 -5.05 4.66
N PRO A 157 -7.18 -5.84 5.30
CA PRO A 157 -7.20 -7.29 5.16
C PRO A 157 -8.57 -7.92 5.39
N THR A 158 -9.31 -7.46 6.40
CA THR A 158 -10.65 -7.94 6.71
C THR A 158 -11.63 -7.64 5.57
N GLN A 159 -11.68 -6.39 5.09
CA GLN A 159 -12.56 -6.00 3.98
C GLN A 159 -12.26 -6.80 2.70
N LEU A 160 -10.97 -7.01 2.35
CA LEU A 160 -10.62 -7.81 1.18
C LEU A 160 -11.14 -9.25 1.28
N MET A 161 -11.03 -9.87 2.46
CA MET A 161 -11.52 -11.23 2.67
C MET A 161 -13.05 -11.32 2.64
N GLU A 162 -13.75 -10.31 3.17
CA GLU A 162 -15.22 -10.22 3.13
C GLU A 162 -15.75 -10.04 1.71
N ASP A 163 -15.12 -9.20 0.89
CA ASP A 163 -15.49 -9.02 -0.52
C ASP A 163 -15.34 -10.30 -1.34
N THR A 164 -14.46 -11.22 -0.91
CA THR A 164 -14.20 -12.49 -1.58
C THR A 164 -15.01 -13.66 -1.02
N GLN A 165 -15.63 -13.49 0.14
CA GLN A 165 -16.56 -14.45 0.76
C GLN A 165 -17.96 -13.82 0.72
N MET A 166 -18.85 -14.32 -0.13
CA MET A 166 -20.27 -14.01 0.03
C MET A 166 -20.76 -14.54 1.39
N LYS A 167 -21.04 -13.61 2.33
CA LYS A 167 -21.75 -13.77 3.59
C LYS A 167 -21.06 -14.57 4.69
N GLU A 168 -20.22 -13.89 5.46
CA GLU A 168 -20.17 -14.12 6.91
C GLU A 168 -20.49 -12.79 7.61
N THR A 169 -21.38 -12.85 8.61
CA THR A 169 -21.82 -11.69 9.41
C THR A 169 -20.61 -11.06 10.11
N PRO A 170 -20.45 -9.72 10.05
CA PRO A 170 -19.32 -9.07 10.74
C PRO A 170 -19.43 -9.31 12.25
N GLU A 171 -18.36 -9.85 12.85
CA GLU A 171 -18.22 -9.91 14.30
C GLU A 171 -18.23 -8.48 14.84
N LYS A 172 -19.18 -8.18 15.73
CA LYS A 172 -19.19 -6.91 16.46
C LYS A 172 -17.95 -6.84 17.33
N HIS A 173 -17.09 -5.86 17.06
CA HIS A 173 -15.97 -5.55 17.94
C HIS A 173 -16.49 -5.02 19.29
N PRO A 174 -15.86 -5.42 20.41
CA PRO A 174 -16.20 -4.89 21.73
C PRO A 174 -15.99 -3.37 21.80
N ASP A 175 -16.66 -2.70 22.74
CA ASP A 175 -16.63 -1.26 22.95
C ASP A 175 -15.20 -0.68 22.82
N PHE A 176 -15.01 0.09 21.76
CA PHE A 176 -13.75 0.70 21.40
C PHE A 176 -13.81 2.18 21.79
N ASP A 177 -12.91 2.62 22.67
CA ASP A 177 -12.71 4.04 22.95
C ASP A 177 -11.54 4.56 22.10
N PRO A 178 -11.82 5.35 21.03
CA PRO A 178 -10.78 5.85 20.14
C PRO A 178 -9.84 6.87 20.80
N GLU A 179 -10.24 7.49 21.93
CA GLU A 179 -9.42 8.51 22.60
C GLU A 179 -8.31 7.89 23.50
N THR A 180 -8.52 6.67 23.96
CA THR A 180 -7.57 5.97 24.84
C THR A 180 -6.79 4.85 24.15
N TYR A 181 -7.15 4.54 22.91
CA TYR A 181 -6.53 3.44 22.17
C TYR A 181 -5.20 3.85 21.54
N THR A 182 -4.13 3.19 21.96
CA THR A 182 -2.81 3.27 21.31
C THR A 182 -2.50 1.96 20.59
N ASP A 183 -2.00 2.08 19.36
CA ASP A 183 -1.57 0.95 18.54
C ASP A 183 -0.06 1.08 18.28
N PRO A 184 0.78 0.42 19.12
CA PRO A 184 2.22 0.58 19.05
C PRO A 184 2.81 0.11 17.71
N ILE A 185 2.14 -0.82 17.02
CA ILE A 185 2.57 -1.29 15.70
C ILE A 185 2.35 -0.19 14.66
N LEU A 186 1.16 0.42 14.65
CA LEU A 186 0.87 1.53 13.74
C LEU A 186 1.68 2.79 14.07
N GLU A 187 1.87 3.08 15.36
CA GLU A 187 2.69 4.22 15.80
C GLU A 187 4.14 4.09 15.31
N GLU A 188 4.73 2.90 15.42
CA GLU A 188 6.06 2.64 14.86
C GLU A 188 6.06 2.80 13.33
N CYS A 189 5.07 2.27 12.62
CA CYS A 189 4.95 2.45 11.17
C CYS A 189 4.83 3.94 10.80
N TYR A 190 4.01 4.72 11.50
CA TYR A 190 3.87 6.15 11.26
C TYR A 190 5.17 6.91 11.53
N ARG A 191 5.89 6.57 12.60
CA ARG A 191 7.19 7.15 12.92
C ARG A 191 8.20 6.87 11.80
N ILE A 192 8.32 5.64 11.36
CA ILE A 192 9.22 5.24 10.26
C ILE A 192 8.89 6.03 8.99
N LYS A 193 7.62 6.10 8.59
CA LYS A 193 7.18 6.85 7.42
C LYS A 193 7.50 8.35 7.53
N ALA A 194 7.31 8.93 8.71
CA ALA A 194 7.63 10.32 8.95
C ALA A 194 9.16 10.57 8.90
N GLU A 195 9.96 9.68 9.49
CA GLU A 195 11.42 9.74 9.45
C GLU A 195 11.96 9.62 8.02
N ILE A 196 11.43 8.68 7.22
CA ILE A 196 11.78 8.57 5.81
C ILE A 196 11.37 9.84 5.06
N SER A 197 10.16 10.33 5.24
CA SER A 197 9.67 11.55 4.56
C SER A 197 10.50 12.79 4.90
N ALA A 198 10.95 12.90 6.15
CA ALA A 198 11.73 14.04 6.64
C ALA A 198 13.16 14.12 6.06
N GLN A 199 13.70 13.02 5.52
CA GLN A 199 15.02 12.98 4.90
C GLN A 199 15.06 13.73 3.57
N PHE A 200 13.89 13.95 2.94
CA PHE A 200 13.80 14.52 1.59
C PHE A 200 12.98 15.81 1.59
N LYS A 201 13.52 16.87 0.97
CA LYS A 201 12.81 18.15 0.83
C LYS A 201 11.77 18.11 -0.28
N THR A 202 12.04 17.36 -1.34
CA THR A 202 11.21 17.31 -2.55
C THR A 202 10.79 15.87 -2.89
N GLN A 203 9.73 15.73 -3.70
CA GLN A 203 9.36 14.43 -4.27
C GLN A 203 10.45 13.88 -5.18
N ALA A 204 11.13 14.74 -5.94
CA ALA A 204 12.21 14.32 -6.84
C ALA A 204 13.38 13.67 -6.09
N GLU A 205 13.77 14.23 -4.92
CA GLU A 205 14.81 13.63 -4.07
C GLU A 205 14.38 12.26 -3.54
N PHE A 206 13.13 12.14 -3.09
CA PHE A 206 12.60 10.86 -2.62
C PHE A 206 12.52 9.82 -3.73
N SER A 207 12.07 10.21 -4.91
CA SER A 207 12.04 9.34 -6.09
C SER A 207 13.44 8.87 -6.51
N ALA A 208 14.43 9.77 -6.53
CA ALA A 208 15.81 9.42 -6.81
C ALA A 208 16.37 8.39 -5.78
N TYR A 209 16.04 8.56 -4.52
CA TYR A 209 16.39 7.59 -3.47
C TYR A 209 15.78 6.21 -3.72
N LEU A 210 14.46 6.14 -3.98
CA LEU A 210 13.79 4.87 -4.27
C LEU A 210 14.35 4.19 -5.52
N LYS A 211 14.67 4.97 -6.56
CA LYS A 211 15.30 4.45 -7.77
C LYS A 211 16.70 3.92 -7.52
N ALA A 212 17.51 4.57 -6.69
CA ALA A 212 18.83 4.07 -6.32
C ALA A 212 18.73 2.72 -5.56
N LEU A 213 17.77 2.59 -4.64
CA LEU A 213 17.49 1.34 -3.94
C LEU A 213 16.99 0.25 -4.89
N GLU A 214 16.17 0.59 -5.88
CA GLU A 214 15.71 -0.34 -6.91
C GLU A 214 16.89 -0.89 -7.73
N GLU A 215 17.80 -0.03 -8.17
CA GLU A 215 19.00 -0.44 -8.91
C GLU A 215 19.93 -1.34 -8.05
N GLU A 216 20.02 -1.06 -6.77
CA GLU A 216 20.73 -1.91 -5.82
C GLU A 216 20.02 -3.27 -5.66
N GLY A 217 18.70 -3.25 -5.49
CA GLY A 217 17.88 -4.46 -5.40
C GLY A 217 18.01 -5.35 -6.64
N LYS A 218 18.01 -4.75 -7.85
CA LYS A 218 18.25 -5.48 -9.10
C LYS A 218 19.64 -6.14 -9.14
N ARG A 219 20.67 -5.42 -8.69
CA ARG A 219 22.03 -6.00 -8.57
C ARG A 219 22.10 -7.16 -7.58
N ASN A 220 21.29 -7.12 -6.53
CA ASN A 220 21.18 -8.17 -5.51
C ASN A 220 20.22 -9.30 -5.90
N GLY A 221 19.69 -9.28 -7.13
CA GLY A 221 18.85 -10.35 -7.68
C GLY A 221 17.36 -10.25 -7.36
N LEU A 222 16.88 -9.15 -6.81
CA LEU A 222 15.45 -8.92 -6.65
C LEU A 222 14.78 -8.76 -8.01
N LYS A 223 13.62 -9.40 -8.17
CA LYS A 223 12.83 -9.34 -9.39
C LYS A 223 11.87 -8.17 -9.34
N TYR A 224 12.06 -7.21 -10.25
CA TYR A 224 11.16 -6.07 -10.46
C TYR A 224 10.30 -6.31 -11.70
N VAL A 225 9.05 -5.86 -11.63
CA VAL A 225 8.06 -6.03 -12.70
C VAL A 225 7.25 -4.75 -12.86
N SER A 226 6.94 -4.40 -14.11
CA SER A 226 5.96 -3.38 -14.45
C SER A 226 4.69 -4.03 -14.99
N TYR A 227 3.55 -3.61 -14.44
CA TYR A 227 2.22 -3.91 -14.99
C TYR A 227 1.56 -2.67 -15.60
N TYR A 228 2.31 -1.56 -15.71
CA TYR A 228 1.83 -0.35 -16.34
C TYR A 228 1.57 -0.58 -17.83
N ASP A 229 0.37 -0.23 -18.26
CA ASP A 229 -0.06 -0.28 -19.65
C ASP A 229 -0.64 1.09 -20.05
N PRO A 230 0.06 1.87 -20.88
CA PRO A 230 -0.41 3.18 -21.32
C PRO A 230 -1.78 3.15 -22.03
N SER A 231 -2.15 2.02 -22.64
CA SER A 231 -3.44 1.87 -23.36
C SER A 231 -4.64 1.80 -22.42
N LYS A 232 -4.41 1.51 -21.13
CA LYS A 232 -5.44 1.46 -20.09
C LYS A 232 -5.68 2.79 -19.39
N ARG A 233 -5.03 3.86 -19.83
CA ARG A 233 -5.27 5.19 -19.27
C ARG A 233 -6.67 5.69 -19.61
N LEU A 234 -7.31 6.30 -18.60
CA LEU A 234 -8.59 6.97 -18.80
C LEU A 234 -8.41 8.24 -19.65
N PRO A 235 -9.41 8.63 -20.47
CA PRO A 235 -9.39 9.92 -21.11
C PRO A 235 -9.32 11.04 -20.06
N VAL A 236 -8.35 11.93 -20.20
CA VAL A 236 -8.25 13.13 -19.34
C VAL A 236 -9.01 14.23 -20.05
N GLU A 237 -10.10 14.73 -19.45
CA GLU A 237 -10.76 15.93 -19.94
C GLU A 237 -9.76 17.10 -19.86
N LYS A 238 -9.46 17.68 -21.02
CA LYS A 238 -8.70 18.94 -21.04
C LYS A 238 -9.60 19.98 -20.33
N SER A 239 -9.16 20.46 -19.17
CA SER A 239 -9.75 21.67 -18.60
C SER A 239 -9.75 22.74 -19.70
N GLY A 240 -10.94 23.10 -20.16
CA GLY A 240 -11.07 24.12 -21.21
C GLY A 240 -10.38 25.39 -20.73
N ASP A 241 -9.42 25.87 -21.52
CA ASP A 241 -8.98 27.25 -21.47
C ASP A 241 -10.23 28.09 -21.76
N ASN A 242 -10.86 28.59 -20.72
CA ASN A 242 -11.78 29.71 -20.87
C ASN A 242 -10.91 30.97 -21.01
N ASP A 243 -10.76 31.41 -22.23
CA ASP A 243 -10.33 32.78 -22.58
C ASP A 243 -11.19 33.86 -21.88
#